data_5d1b7d74d217d5fec3d7c0d0e29b2046
#
_entry.id   5d1b7d74d217d5fec3d7c0d0e29b2046
#
_cell.length_a   1.000
_cell.length_b   1.000
_cell.length_c   1.000
_cell.angle_alpha   90.00
_cell.angle_beta   90.00
_cell.angle_gamma   90.00
#
_symmetry.space_group_name_H-M   'P 1'
#
loop_
_entity.id
_entity.type
_entity.pdbx_description
1 polymer ?
#
loop_
_entity_poly.entity_id
_entity_poly.type
_entity_poly.pdbx_seq_one_letter_code
_entity_poly.pdbx_strand_id
1 'polypeptide(L)'
;MNLVRRTLVAVAASLALFSIGTAGAADGPGKGITINIGYFPVVSPVPIMRTQHLLEDKGYTVNWVPITQGLPGAASAVAAGQLDIAWGNSISAVVIFSQSPDAAQFIGQSFINANVTVVSTKSDIKSAKDIVGKKVVVSGMKTASTLFFQIGLKKAGVDPTANEYFVSGTGPGMVGVLDSGGAEVVAGYVPYVADMELKKIGRVLFTGSDAIGRAAPGDGFIASTKFIREHPEAVKDLLRAQFAATDYIKSNPNEAYKSMAEFAKVDEAAVRYSFEKNLIGVASSYVPDVDGIVATVAVAQELGFAPKDVDLPTYAKKFENTSFAREVLAKRP
;
A
#
# COMPACT_ATOMS: atom_id res chain seq x y z
N MET A 1 -68.40 15.54 29.78
CA MET A 1 -68.99 15.87 28.48
C MET A 1 -68.26 17.14 28.00
N ASN A 2 -67.09 16.96 27.40
CA ASN A 2 -66.43 18.08 26.70
C ASN A 2 -65.53 17.44 25.61
N LEU A 3 -65.91 17.67 24.35
CA LEU A 3 -65.23 17.30 23.13
C LEU A 3 -63.99 18.18 22.96
N VAL A 4 -62.79 17.57 22.91
CA VAL A 4 -61.56 18.23 22.49
C VAL A 4 -61.33 17.94 21.01
N ARG A 5 -61.52 18.98 20.18
CA ARG A 5 -61.18 18.95 18.73
C ARG A 5 -59.67 18.84 18.58
N ARG A 6 -59.21 17.75 17.92
CA ARG A 6 -57.83 17.63 17.43
C ARG A 6 -57.73 18.31 16.06
N THR A 7 -57.01 19.41 15.99
CA THR A 7 -56.62 20.07 14.75
C THR A 7 -55.38 19.35 14.19
N LEU A 8 -55.51 18.67 13.05
CA LEU A 8 -54.39 18.15 12.27
C LEU A 8 -53.76 19.32 11.50
N VAL A 9 -52.52 19.65 11.85
CA VAL A 9 -51.67 20.51 11.03
C VAL A 9 -50.89 19.63 10.07
N ALA A 10 -51.24 19.68 8.78
CA ALA A 10 -50.48 19.06 7.71
C ALA A 10 -49.27 19.90 7.41
N VAL A 11 -48.10 19.43 7.80
CA VAL A 11 -46.81 20.00 7.34
C VAL A 11 -46.50 19.40 5.98
N ALA A 12 -46.69 20.19 4.92
CA ALA A 12 -46.22 19.85 3.58
C ALA A 12 -44.70 20.02 3.54
N ALA A 13 -43.98 18.91 3.62
CA ALA A 13 -42.54 18.86 3.38
C ALA A 13 -42.30 18.98 1.87
N SER A 14 -41.87 20.15 1.40
CA SER A 14 -41.38 20.35 0.04
C SER A 14 -40.09 19.62 -0.12
N LEU A 15 -40.11 18.44 -0.75
CA LEU A 15 -38.89 17.76 -1.26
C LEU A 15 -38.40 18.60 -2.44
N ALA A 16 -37.37 19.43 -2.16
CA ALA A 16 -36.50 19.95 -3.22
C ALA A 16 -35.69 18.77 -3.77
N LEU A 17 -36.09 18.28 -4.91
CA LEU A 17 -35.27 17.39 -5.74
C LEU A 17 -34.06 18.21 -6.19
N PHE A 18 -32.94 18.07 -5.44
CA PHE A 18 -31.65 18.41 -5.98
C PHE A 18 -31.38 17.43 -7.13
N SER A 19 -31.59 17.85 -8.35
CA SER A 19 -31.03 17.23 -9.52
C SER A 19 -29.52 17.32 -9.37
N ILE A 20 -28.88 16.25 -8.85
CA ILE A 20 -27.46 16.03 -9.02
C ILE A 20 -27.32 15.87 -10.52
N GLY A 21 -26.91 16.93 -11.20
CA GLY A 21 -26.47 16.83 -12.58
C GLY A 21 -25.39 15.78 -12.64
N THR A 22 -25.71 14.64 -13.23
CA THR A 22 -24.68 13.70 -13.69
C THR A 22 -23.84 14.49 -14.68
N ALA A 23 -22.63 14.90 -14.26
CA ALA A 23 -21.62 15.32 -15.23
C ALA A 23 -21.57 14.18 -16.25
N GLY A 24 -22.03 14.43 -17.47
CA GLY A 24 -22.07 13.42 -18.50
C GLY A 24 -20.66 12.89 -18.66
N ALA A 25 -20.49 11.57 -18.50
CA ALA A 25 -19.22 10.92 -18.77
C ALA A 25 -18.77 11.37 -20.16
N ALA A 26 -17.52 11.87 -20.26
CA ALA A 26 -16.97 12.33 -21.51
C ALA A 26 -17.05 11.21 -22.55
N ASP A 27 -17.34 11.56 -23.81
CA ASP A 27 -17.29 10.59 -24.92
C ASP A 27 -15.84 10.22 -25.18
N GLY A 28 -15.36 9.17 -24.51
CA GLY A 28 -13.98 8.71 -24.56
C GLY A 28 -13.86 7.18 -24.55
N PRO A 29 -12.63 6.65 -24.66
CA PRO A 29 -12.39 5.19 -24.70
C PRO A 29 -12.86 4.46 -23.44
N GLY A 30 -13.07 5.17 -22.33
CA GLY A 30 -13.56 4.66 -21.06
C GLY A 30 -15.07 4.67 -20.88
N LYS A 31 -15.84 5.16 -21.87
CA LYS A 31 -17.30 5.27 -21.75
C LYS A 31 -17.94 3.94 -21.40
N GLY A 32 -18.66 3.91 -20.29
CA GLY A 32 -19.34 2.71 -19.78
C GLY A 32 -18.45 1.74 -19.02
N ILE A 33 -17.15 2.05 -18.83
CA ILE A 33 -16.22 1.23 -18.06
C ILE A 33 -16.10 1.82 -16.65
N THR A 34 -16.42 1.02 -15.65
CA THR A 34 -16.18 1.34 -14.23
C THR A 34 -14.93 0.61 -13.78
N ILE A 35 -14.05 1.30 -13.04
CA ILE A 35 -12.83 0.74 -12.46
C ILE A 35 -12.98 0.77 -10.93
N ASN A 36 -13.13 -0.38 -10.32
CA ASN A 36 -13.22 -0.53 -8.85
C ASN A 36 -11.81 -0.75 -8.29
N ILE A 37 -11.26 0.26 -7.61
CA ILE A 37 -9.90 0.25 -7.09
C ILE A 37 -9.92 0.09 -5.58
N GLY A 38 -9.44 -1.05 -5.09
CA GLY A 38 -9.25 -1.30 -3.68
C GLY A 38 -8.00 -0.61 -3.14
N TYR A 39 -8.11 0.06 -2.00
CA TYR A 39 -6.99 0.78 -1.37
C TYR A 39 -6.94 0.59 0.15
N PHE A 40 -5.75 0.78 0.71
CA PHE A 40 -5.55 0.89 2.17
C PHE A 40 -5.45 2.37 2.56
N PRO A 41 -5.91 2.76 3.77
CA PRO A 41 -5.83 4.13 4.25
C PRO A 41 -4.40 4.48 4.71
N VAL A 42 -3.45 4.45 3.78
CA VAL A 42 -2.04 4.81 3.94
C VAL A 42 -1.68 5.92 2.96
N VAL A 43 -0.46 6.46 3.04
CA VAL A 43 -0.04 7.61 2.22
C VAL A 43 0.12 7.30 0.73
N SER A 44 0.48 6.05 0.38
CA SER A 44 0.90 5.70 -0.97
C SER A 44 -0.19 5.76 -2.07
N PRO A 45 -1.51 5.51 -1.85
CA PRO A 45 -2.51 5.65 -2.90
C PRO A 45 -2.94 7.09 -3.17
N VAL A 46 -2.62 8.06 -2.29
CA VAL A 46 -3.13 9.44 -2.40
C VAL A 46 -2.77 10.14 -3.72
N PRO A 47 -1.53 10.05 -4.23
CA PRO A 47 -1.20 10.73 -5.47
C PRO A 47 -2.04 10.30 -6.66
N ILE A 48 -2.32 8.99 -6.81
CA ILE A 48 -3.14 8.49 -7.91
C ILE A 48 -4.62 8.91 -7.75
N MET A 49 -5.13 9.02 -6.53
CA MET A 49 -6.46 9.57 -6.28
C MET A 49 -6.56 11.02 -6.75
N ARG A 50 -5.51 11.82 -6.60
CA ARG A 50 -5.47 13.20 -7.11
C ARG A 50 -5.41 13.31 -8.63
N THR A 51 -4.88 12.32 -9.32
CA THR A 51 -4.83 12.26 -10.78
C THR A 51 -5.99 11.46 -11.40
N GLN A 52 -6.98 11.08 -10.60
CA GLN A 52 -8.18 10.34 -11.04
C GLN A 52 -8.90 11.01 -12.21
N HIS A 53 -8.98 12.36 -12.23
CA HIS A 53 -9.57 13.12 -13.31
C HIS A 53 -9.00 12.77 -14.69
N LEU A 54 -7.74 12.33 -14.78
CA LEU A 54 -7.13 11.88 -16.03
C LEU A 54 -7.79 10.61 -16.61
N LEU A 55 -8.44 9.82 -15.75
CA LEU A 55 -9.25 8.67 -16.16
C LEU A 55 -10.68 9.13 -16.47
N GLU A 56 -11.25 9.99 -15.62
CA GLU A 56 -12.60 10.51 -15.78
C GLU A 56 -12.74 11.34 -17.08
N ASP A 57 -11.73 12.14 -17.44
CA ASP A 57 -11.65 12.88 -18.72
C ASP A 57 -11.68 11.96 -19.94
N LYS A 58 -11.33 10.68 -19.78
CA LYS A 58 -11.41 9.65 -20.82
C LYS A 58 -12.73 8.86 -20.79
N GLY A 59 -13.64 9.21 -19.89
CA GLY A 59 -14.96 8.61 -19.76
C GLY A 59 -15.04 7.41 -18.82
N TYR A 60 -13.96 7.07 -18.09
CA TYR A 60 -14.01 6.04 -17.05
C TYR A 60 -14.77 6.53 -15.81
N THR A 61 -15.49 5.63 -15.17
CA THR A 61 -15.97 5.83 -13.78
C THR A 61 -14.98 5.18 -12.83
N VAL A 62 -14.45 5.91 -11.86
CA VAL A 62 -13.47 5.38 -10.89
C VAL A 62 -14.10 5.31 -9.51
N ASN A 63 -14.16 4.11 -8.93
CA ASN A 63 -14.64 3.87 -7.58
C ASN A 63 -13.49 3.44 -6.67
N TRP A 64 -13.22 4.20 -5.61
CA TRP A 64 -12.26 3.83 -4.58
C TRP A 64 -12.94 3.05 -3.46
N VAL A 65 -12.50 1.81 -3.24
CA VAL A 65 -13.06 0.89 -2.27
C VAL A 65 -12.08 0.68 -1.13
N PRO A 66 -12.39 1.11 0.11
CA PRO A 66 -11.48 0.91 1.24
C PRO A 66 -11.40 -0.58 1.62
N ILE A 67 -10.17 -1.10 1.75
CA ILE A 67 -9.90 -2.47 2.16
C ILE A 67 -9.61 -2.49 3.65
N THR A 68 -10.44 -3.17 4.44
CA THR A 68 -10.33 -3.24 5.90
C THR A 68 -9.71 -4.55 6.40
N GLN A 69 -9.66 -5.59 5.55
CA GLN A 69 -9.18 -6.93 5.91
C GLN A 69 -7.75 -7.23 5.41
N GLY A 70 -6.97 -6.18 5.15
CA GLY A 70 -5.62 -6.31 4.61
C GLY A 70 -5.58 -6.88 3.19
N LEU A 71 -4.39 -7.18 2.72
CA LEU A 71 -4.19 -7.69 1.35
C LEU A 71 -4.89 -9.04 1.08
N PRO A 72 -5.05 -9.97 2.05
CA PRO A 72 -5.90 -11.17 1.85
C PRO A 72 -7.35 -10.84 1.51
N GLY A 73 -7.92 -9.81 2.15
CA GLY A 73 -9.26 -9.33 1.81
C GLY A 73 -9.33 -8.74 0.40
N ALA A 74 -8.30 -7.99 -0.02
CA ALA A 74 -8.19 -7.51 -1.39
C ALA A 74 -8.13 -8.66 -2.40
N ALA A 75 -7.33 -9.70 -2.13
CA ALA A 75 -7.22 -10.86 -3.01
C ALA A 75 -8.56 -11.60 -3.15
N SER A 76 -9.29 -11.79 -2.05
CA SER A 76 -10.64 -12.38 -2.07
C SER A 76 -11.61 -11.53 -2.89
N ALA A 77 -11.58 -10.21 -2.74
CA ALA A 77 -12.45 -9.29 -3.48
C ALA A 77 -12.12 -9.26 -4.99
N VAL A 78 -10.83 -9.33 -5.35
CA VAL A 78 -10.40 -9.46 -6.76
C VAL A 78 -10.85 -10.80 -7.34
N ALA A 79 -10.65 -11.90 -6.63
CA ALA A 79 -11.08 -13.23 -7.09
C ALA A 79 -12.61 -13.33 -7.24
N ALA A 80 -13.36 -12.62 -6.39
CA ALA A 80 -14.83 -12.54 -6.47
C ALA A 80 -15.35 -11.54 -7.54
N GLY A 81 -14.46 -10.83 -8.24
CA GLY A 81 -14.82 -9.80 -9.23
C GLY A 81 -15.45 -8.53 -8.63
N GLN A 82 -15.25 -8.28 -7.34
CA GLN A 82 -15.70 -7.07 -6.65
C GLN A 82 -14.70 -5.90 -6.83
N LEU A 83 -13.45 -6.22 -7.06
CA LEU A 83 -12.39 -5.27 -7.40
C LEU A 83 -11.78 -5.63 -8.75
N ASP A 84 -11.52 -4.62 -9.55
CA ASP A 84 -10.77 -4.71 -10.80
C ASP A 84 -9.28 -4.53 -10.56
N ILE A 85 -8.97 -3.63 -9.65
CA ILE A 85 -7.61 -3.24 -9.25
C ILE A 85 -7.51 -3.27 -7.73
N ALA A 86 -6.37 -3.71 -7.20
CA ALA A 86 -6.00 -3.51 -5.80
C ALA A 86 -4.70 -2.71 -5.74
N TRP A 87 -4.57 -1.85 -4.73
CA TRP A 87 -3.31 -1.19 -4.38
C TRP A 87 -2.58 -1.99 -3.32
N GLY A 88 -1.28 -2.20 -3.46
CA GLY A 88 -0.53 -2.92 -2.43
C GLY A 88 0.95 -3.14 -2.74
N ASN A 89 1.65 -3.68 -1.75
CA ASN A 89 3.07 -4.03 -1.86
C ASN A 89 3.26 -5.29 -2.71
N SER A 90 4.17 -5.24 -3.69
CA SER A 90 4.40 -6.32 -4.65
C SER A 90 4.82 -7.64 -3.98
N ILE A 91 5.71 -7.60 -2.99
CA ILE A 91 6.18 -8.83 -2.29
C ILE A 91 5.03 -9.50 -1.54
N SER A 92 4.26 -8.72 -0.77
CA SER A 92 3.08 -9.25 -0.08
C SER A 92 2.04 -9.77 -1.07
N ALA A 93 1.88 -9.11 -2.22
CA ALA A 93 0.97 -9.52 -3.27
C ALA A 93 1.37 -10.87 -3.87
N VAL A 94 2.65 -11.07 -4.22
CA VAL A 94 3.14 -12.38 -4.68
C VAL A 94 2.80 -13.48 -3.69
N VAL A 95 3.08 -13.27 -2.40
CA VAL A 95 2.79 -14.26 -1.35
C VAL A 95 1.31 -14.58 -1.25
N ILE A 96 0.45 -13.56 -1.23
CA ILE A 96 -1.00 -13.74 -1.02
C ILE A 96 -1.69 -14.31 -2.26
N PHE A 97 -1.43 -13.74 -3.45
CA PHE A 97 -2.07 -14.17 -4.69
C PHE A 97 -1.52 -15.51 -5.22
N SER A 98 -0.40 -16.01 -4.70
CA SER A 98 0.08 -17.36 -5.05
C SER A 98 -0.92 -18.47 -4.71
N GLN A 99 -1.87 -18.21 -3.81
CA GLN A 99 -2.97 -19.13 -3.49
C GLN A 99 -4.12 -19.09 -4.52
N SER A 100 -4.13 -18.08 -5.40
CA SER A 100 -5.07 -17.93 -6.51
C SER A 100 -4.29 -17.40 -7.73
N PRO A 101 -3.40 -18.23 -8.31
CA PRO A 101 -2.31 -17.77 -9.18
C PRO A 101 -2.77 -17.14 -10.50
N ASP A 102 -4.01 -17.38 -10.91
CA ASP A 102 -4.58 -16.82 -12.14
C ASP A 102 -5.52 -15.64 -11.89
N ALA A 103 -5.69 -15.21 -10.63
CA ALA A 103 -6.65 -14.16 -10.27
C ALA A 103 -6.20 -12.76 -10.67
N ALA A 104 -4.91 -12.45 -10.56
CA ALA A 104 -4.39 -11.11 -10.76
C ALA A 104 -2.93 -11.09 -11.19
N GLN A 105 -2.45 -9.90 -11.59
CA GLN A 105 -1.06 -9.61 -11.90
C GLN A 105 -0.68 -8.22 -11.37
N PHE A 106 0.56 -8.06 -10.94
CA PHE A 106 1.14 -6.74 -10.60
C PHE A 106 1.56 -6.05 -11.89
N ILE A 107 1.02 -4.86 -12.16
CA ILE A 107 1.15 -4.20 -13.47
C ILE A 107 2.03 -2.97 -13.47
N GLY A 108 2.38 -2.43 -12.30
CA GLY A 108 3.24 -1.25 -12.22
C GLY A 108 3.48 -0.80 -10.79
N GLN A 109 4.68 -0.30 -10.54
CA GLN A 109 5.19 0.15 -9.24
C GLN A 109 5.22 1.68 -9.16
N SER A 110 4.78 2.25 -8.06
CA SER A 110 4.85 3.70 -7.80
C SER A 110 5.89 4.07 -6.77
N PHE A 111 6.03 3.24 -5.75
CA PHE A 111 6.91 3.52 -4.61
C PHE A 111 7.90 2.39 -4.40
N ILE A 112 9.01 2.75 -3.74
CA ILE A 112 10.04 1.83 -3.26
C ILE A 112 10.26 2.08 -1.76
N ASN A 113 10.85 1.11 -1.07
CA ASN A 113 11.16 1.15 0.35
C ASN A 113 9.90 1.10 1.23
N ALA A 114 9.69 2.06 2.10
CA ALA A 114 8.56 2.19 3.02
C ALA A 114 8.61 1.28 4.28
N ASN A 115 9.38 0.19 4.29
CA ASN A 115 9.47 -0.74 5.41
C ASN A 115 10.76 -0.49 6.19
N VAL A 116 10.65 -0.29 7.50
CA VAL A 116 11.75 0.20 8.34
C VAL A 116 11.72 -0.48 9.70
N THR A 117 12.87 -0.88 10.19
CA THR A 117 13.06 -1.34 11.57
C THR A 117 13.52 -0.18 12.44
N VAL A 118 12.75 0.08 13.48
CA VAL A 118 13.04 1.12 14.49
C VAL A 118 13.27 0.45 15.83
N VAL A 119 14.20 0.98 16.61
CA VAL A 119 14.44 0.56 17.99
C VAL A 119 14.20 1.71 18.94
N SER A 120 13.74 1.42 20.14
CA SER A 120 13.52 2.42 21.19
C SER A 120 14.82 3.20 21.48
N THR A 121 14.69 4.52 21.63
CA THR A 121 15.84 5.36 22.07
C THR A 121 16.30 5.03 23.48
N LYS A 122 15.48 4.35 24.27
CA LYS A 122 15.81 3.88 25.63
C LYS A 122 16.54 2.53 25.65
N SER A 123 16.69 1.87 24.47
CA SER A 123 17.33 0.55 24.37
C SER A 123 18.82 0.66 24.00
N ASP A 124 19.60 -0.34 24.42
CA ASP A 124 21.01 -0.50 24.08
C ASP A 124 21.26 -1.16 22.72
N ILE A 125 20.21 -1.45 21.96
CA ILE A 125 20.28 -2.13 20.66
C ILE A 125 21.04 -1.24 19.67
N LYS A 126 22.16 -1.69 19.14
CA LYS A 126 22.99 -0.95 18.17
C LYS A 126 23.04 -1.63 16.80
N SER A 127 22.71 -2.92 16.75
CA SER A 127 22.75 -3.74 15.55
C SER A 127 21.62 -4.77 15.54
N ALA A 128 21.38 -5.40 14.41
CA ALA A 128 20.42 -6.51 14.30
C ALA A 128 20.75 -7.69 15.24
N LYS A 129 22.03 -7.86 15.62
CA LYS A 129 22.45 -8.93 16.55
C LYS A 129 21.95 -8.71 17.98
N ASP A 130 21.74 -7.46 18.35
CA ASP A 130 21.30 -7.09 19.71
C ASP A 130 19.78 -7.29 19.91
N ILE A 131 19.07 -7.69 18.84
CA ILE A 131 17.61 -7.90 18.85
C ILE A 131 17.22 -9.25 19.44
N VAL A 132 18.15 -10.21 19.57
CA VAL A 132 17.85 -11.55 20.09
C VAL A 132 17.13 -11.48 21.44
N GLY A 133 15.99 -12.17 21.54
CA GLY A 133 15.18 -12.24 22.76
C GLY A 133 14.37 -10.97 23.06
N LYS A 134 14.36 -9.99 22.16
CA LYS A 134 13.64 -8.73 22.34
C LYS A 134 12.17 -8.83 21.95
N LYS A 135 11.36 -7.94 22.53
CA LYS A 135 9.96 -7.76 22.14
C LYS A 135 9.88 -6.89 20.89
N VAL A 136 9.28 -7.45 19.84
CA VAL A 136 9.11 -6.82 18.53
C VAL A 136 7.65 -6.56 18.26
N VAL A 137 7.24 -5.31 18.11
CA VAL A 137 5.90 -4.99 17.65
C VAL A 137 5.84 -4.94 16.14
N VAL A 138 4.81 -5.56 15.58
CA VAL A 138 4.54 -5.66 14.14
C VAL A 138 3.10 -5.25 13.84
N SER A 139 2.81 -4.83 12.61
CA SER A 139 1.41 -4.63 12.18
C SER A 139 0.67 -5.95 11.90
N GLY A 140 1.40 -7.00 11.55
CA GLY A 140 0.90 -8.34 11.30
C GLY A 140 2.04 -9.27 10.90
N MET A 141 1.92 -10.57 11.22
CA MET A 141 3.01 -11.55 11.02
C MET A 141 3.34 -11.81 9.54
N LYS A 142 2.41 -11.62 8.63
CA LYS A 142 2.58 -11.87 7.17
C LYS A 142 2.65 -10.59 6.36
N THR A 143 3.05 -9.47 6.97
CA THR A 143 3.21 -8.18 6.28
C THR A 143 4.62 -8.01 5.69
N ALA A 144 4.76 -7.11 4.71
CA ALA A 144 6.06 -6.79 4.12
C ALA A 144 7.05 -6.27 5.16
N SER A 145 6.60 -5.43 6.10
CA SER A 145 7.48 -4.89 7.16
C SER A 145 8.06 -5.98 8.04
N THR A 146 7.25 -6.98 8.44
CA THR A 146 7.73 -8.13 9.22
C THR A 146 8.68 -8.99 8.40
N LEU A 147 8.40 -9.19 7.11
CA LEU A 147 9.29 -9.94 6.23
C LEU A 147 10.67 -9.27 6.09
N PHE A 148 10.72 -7.98 5.76
CA PHE A 148 11.99 -7.27 5.62
C PHE A 148 12.77 -7.21 6.93
N PHE A 149 12.08 -7.10 8.07
CA PHE A 149 12.68 -7.23 9.38
C PHE A 149 13.35 -8.59 9.56
N GLN A 150 12.65 -9.69 9.29
CA GLN A 150 13.17 -11.04 9.43
C GLN A 150 14.31 -11.34 8.44
N ILE A 151 14.25 -10.81 7.22
CA ILE A 151 15.37 -10.88 6.27
C ILE A 151 16.60 -10.17 6.84
N GLY A 152 16.44 -8.99 7.43
CA GLY A 152 17.52 -8.23 8.06
C GLY A 152 18.16 -9.00 9.22
N LEU A 153 17.38 -9.68 10.06
CA LEU A 153 17.88 -10.55 11.11
C LEU A 153 18.67 -11.74 10.54
N LYS A 154 18.09 -12.46 9.56
CA LYS A 154 18.74 -13.59 8.90
C LYS A 154 20.07 -13.18 8.28
N LYS A 155 20.13 -12.03 7.59
CA LYS A 155 21.37 -11.47 7.01
C LYS A 155 22.43 -11.20 8.09
N ALA A 156 22.02 -10.80 9.29
CA ALA A 156 22.92 -10.60 10.44
C ALA A 156 23.30 -11.89 11.18
N GLY A 157 22.79 -13.04 10.73
CA GLY A 157 23.03 -14.35 11.39
C GLY A 157 22.16 -14.57 12.62
N VAL A 158 21.05 -13.84 12.76
CA VAL A 158 20.11 -13.96 13.88
C VAL A 158 18.90 -14.78 13.41
N ASP A 159 18.50 -15.75 14.25
CA ASP A 159 17.25 -16.49 14.04
C ASP A 159 16.04 -15.59 14.37
N PRO A 160 15.18 -15.28 13.39
CA PRO A 160 14.00 -14.45 13.63
C PRO A 160 13.05 -15.04 14.68
N THR A 161 13.05 -16.37 14.87
CA THR A 161 12.15 -17.04 15.84
C THR A 161 12.61 -16.87 17.29
N ALA A 162 13.83 -16.36 17.51
CA ALA A 162 14.36 -16.08 18.84
C ALA A 162 13.73 -14.84 19.53
N ASN A 163 12.76 -14.19 18.86
CA ASN A 163 12.12 -12.96 19.34
C ASN A 163 10.65 -13.18 19.73
N GLU A 164 10.15 -12.35 20.65
CA GLU A 164 8.73 -12.30 21.00
C GLU A 164 8.01 -11.28 20.11
N TYR A 165 7.03 -11.72 19.30
CA TYR A 165 6.28 -10.85 18.41
C TYR A 165 4.94 -10.44 19.01
N PHE A 166 4.67 -9.14 18.98
CA PHE A 166 3.42 -8.53 19.38
C PHE A 166 2.72 -7.86 18.20
N VAL A 167 1.50 -8.27 17.89
CA VAL A 167 0.74 -7.73 16.76
C VAL A 167 -0.12 -6.56 17.22
N SER A 168 0.17 -5.35 16.78
CA SER A 168 -0.62 -4.15 17.08
C SER A 168 -1.75 -3.89 16.07
N GLY A 169 -1.64 -4.45 14.85
CA GLY A 169 -2.62 -4.29 13.78
C GLY A 169 -2.59 -2.93 13.06
N THR A 170 -2.07 -1.86 13.68
CA THR A 170 -2.11 -0.50 13.12
C THR A 170 -0.81 0.27 13.33
N GLY A 171 -0.56 1.29 12.49
CA GLY A 171 0.59 2.19 12.64
C GLY A 171 0.57 2.97 13.96
N PRO A 172 -0.51 3.67 14.33
CA PRO A 172 -0.62 4.33 15.63
C PRO A 172 -0.43 3.39 16.81
N GLY A 173 -0.93 2.13 16.71
CA GLY A 173 -0.72 1.13 17.74
C GLY A 173 0.76 0.79 17.95
N MET A 174 1.54 0.65 16.87
CA MET A 174 2.99 0.42 16.99
C MET A 174 3.70 1.59 17.68
N VAL A 175 3.33 2.85 17.35
CA VAL A 175 3.87 4.05 18.02
C VAL A 175 3.59 3.99 19.52
N GLY A 176 2.34 3.71 19.92
CA GLY A 176 1.95 3.65 21.32
C GLY A 176 2.67 2.52 22.11
N VAL A 177 2.86 1.36 21.49
CA VAL A 177 3.57 0.23 22.12
C VAL A 177 5.05 0.56 22.33
N LEU A 178 5.73 1.22 21.38
CA LEU A 178 7.11 1.64 21.53
C LEU A 178 7.26 2.72 22.61
N ASP A 179 6.39 3.72 22.60
CA ASP A 179 6.43 4.85 23.54
C ASP A 179 6.21 4.42 25.00
N SER A 180 5.26 3.52 25.22
CA SER A 180 4.98 2.95 26.54
C SER A 180 6.05 1.97 27.04
N GLY A 181 7.00 1.56 26.20
CA GLY A 181 7.99 0.54 26.52
C GLY A 181 7.45 -0.90 26.47
N GLY A 182 6.31 -1.11 25.85
CA GLY A 182 5.73 -2.44 25.63
C GLY A 182 6.53 -3.31 24.66
N ALA A 183 7.32 -2.69 23.78
CA ALA A 183 8.31 -3.35 22.92
C ALA A 183 9.55 -2.46 22.77
N GLU A 184 10.70 -3.08 22.48
CA GLU A 184 11.97 -2.38 22.24
C GLU A 184 12.22 -2.17 20.73
N VAL A 185 11.53 -2.95 19.90
CA VAL A 185 11.73 -3.00 18.44
C VAL A 185 10.39 -2.87 17.71
N VAL A 186 10.39 -2.12 16.63
CA VAL A 186 9.25 -1.99 15.71
C VAL A 186 9.68 -2.45 14.32
N ALA A 187 9.03 -3.47 13.78
CA ALA A 187 9.07 -3.78 12.35
C ALA A 187 7.90 -3.04 11.68
N GLY A 188 8.15 -1.80 11.27
CA GLY A 188 7.12 -0.86 10.88
C GLY A 188 7.22 -0.36 9.44
N TYR A 189 6.43 0.66 9.17
CA TYR A 189 6.34 1.31 7.88
C TYR A 189 6.09 2.82 8.02
N VAL A 190 6.44 3.55 6.96
CA VAL A 190 6.20 5.00 6.93
C VAL A 190 4.69 5.31 6.85
N PRO A 191 4.26 6.46 7.39
CA PRO A 191 5.05 7.51 8.06
C PRO A 191 5.25 7.29 9.56
N TYR A 192 4.69 6.23 10.15
CA TYR A 192 4.69 6.01 11.61
C TYR A 192 6.09 5.83 12.19
N VAL A 193 7.00 5.19 11.45
CA VAL A 193 8.41 5.05 11.87
C VAL A 193 9.12 6.42 11.87
N ALA A 194 8.79 7.30 10.95
CA ALA A 194 9.29 8.67 10.92
C ALA A 194 8.74 9.50 12.11
N ASP A 195 7.48 9.31 12.47
CA ASP A 195 6.86 9.92 13.65
C ASP A 195 7.58 9.50 14.95
N MET A 196 8.00 8.24 15.06
CA MET A 196 8.80 7.76 16.19
C MET A 196 10.15 8.47 16.31
N GLU A 197 10.83 8.73 15.19
CA GLU A 197 12.10 9.48 15.19
C GLU A 197 11.90 10.96 15.53
N LEU A 198 10.91 11.61 14.94
CA LEU A 198 10.57 13.01 15.22
C LEU A 198 10.19 13.23 16.68
N LYS A 199 9.46 12.29 17.28
CA LYS A 199 9.13 12.27 18.73
C LYS A 199 10.28 11.85 19.62
N LYS A 200 11.42 11.46 19.05
CA LYS A 200 12.61 10.98 19.77
C LYS A 200 12.35 9.77 20.68
N ILE A 201 11.33 8.97 20.37
CA ILE A 201 11.03 7.71 21.06
C ILE A 201 11.67 6.50 20.39
N GLY A 202 11.98 6.61 19.09
CA GLY A 202 12.63 5.58 18.30
C GLY A 202 13.76 6.15 17.44
N ARG A 203 14.62 5.26 16.95
CA ARG A 203 15.63 5.53 15.94
C ARG A 203 15.66 4.42 14.92
N VAL A 204 15.88 4.75 13.66
CA VAL A 204 16.02 3.75 12.58
C VAL A 204 17.25 2.89 12.86
N LEU A 205 17.08 1.58 12.75
CA LEU A 205 18.18 0.63 12.84
C LEU A 205 18.59 0.15 11.45
N PHE A 206 17.64 -0.24 10.62
CA PHE A 206 17.83 -0.56 9.20
C PHE A 206 16.51 -0.48 8.44
N THR A 207 16.60 -0.32 7.13
CA THR A 207 15.48 -0.29 6.19
C THR A 207 15.29 -1.65 5.49
N GLY A 208 14.17 -1.81 4.79
CA GLY A 208 13.97 -2.96 3.89
C GLY A 208 15.05 -3.04 2.81
N SER A 209 15.53 -1.89 2.31
CA SER A 209 16.63 -1.83 1.34
C SER A 209 17.96 -2.32 1.93
N ASP A 210 18.26 -1.98 3.18
CA ASP A 210 19.45 -2.50 3.87
C ASP A 210 19.38 -4.01 4.05
N ALA A 211 18.18 -4.52 4.36
CA ALA A 211 17.93 -5.94 4.54
C ALA A 211 18.25 -6.74 3.27
N ILE A 212 17.77 -6.29 2.10
CA ILE A 212 17.95 -7.02 0.84
C ILE A 212 19.14 -6.55 -0.02
N GLY A 213 19.78 -5.41 0.35
CA GLY A 213 20.95 -4.87 -0.35
C GLY A 213 20.64 -4.18 -1.68
N ARG A 214 19.38 -3.78 -1.89
CA ARG A 214 18.88 -3.02 -3.05
C ARG A 214 17.62 -2.24 -2.68
N ALA A 215 17.12 -1.39 -3.59
CA ALA A 215 15.84 -0.74 -3.37
C ALA A 215 14.74 -1.78 -3.11
N ALA A 216 14.09 -1.71 -1.95
CA ALA A 216 13.04 -2.66 -1.60
C ALA A 216 11.80 -2.41 -2.45
N PRO A 217 11.21 -3.45 -3.07
CA PRO A 217 9.96 -3.32 -3.81
C PRO A 217 8.86 -2.75 -2.93
N GLY A 218 8.14 -1.78 -3.48
CA GLY A 218 7.09 -1.06 -2.75
C GLY A 218 5.70 -1.29 -3.33
N ASP A 219 4.88 -0.26 -3.21
CA ASP A 219 3.47 -0.33 -3.58
C ASP A 219 3.23 0.01 -5.04
N GLY A 220 2.17 -0.56 -5.59
CA GLY A 220 1.69 -0.32 -6.93
C GLY A 220 0.34 -0.97 -7.18
N PHE A 221 0.00 -1.16 -8.45
CA PHE A 221 -1.26 -1.73 -8.88
C PHE A 221 -1.18 -3.24 -9.13
N ILE A 222 -2.16 -3.94 -8.57
CA ILE A 222 -2.48 -5.35 -8.80
C ILE A 222 -3.79 -5.37 -9.57
N ALA A 223 -3.77 -5.77 -10.82
CA ALA A 223 -4.95 -5.82 -11.67
C ALA A 223 -5.50 -7.24 -11.80
N SER A 224 -6.82 -7.41 -11.73
CA SER A 224 -7.44 -8.71 -11.99
C SER A 224 -7.14 -9.17 -13.41
N THR A 225 -6.86 -10.45 -13.59
CA THR A 225 -6.59 -11.03 -14.91
C THR A 225 -7.79 -10.87 -15.85
N LYS A 226 -9.01 -10.88 -15.29
CA LYS A 226 -10.24 -10.59 -16.03
C LYS A 226 -10.20 -9.16 -16.60
N PHE A 227 -9.95 -8.15 -15.75
CA PHE A 227 -9.90 -6.75 -16.17
C PHE A 227 -8.79 -6.49 -17.20
N ILE A 228 -7.61 -7.08 -17.00
CA ILE A 228 -6.50 -7.00 -17.96
C ILE A 228 -6.93 -7.50 -19.35
N ARG A 229 -7.63 -8.64 -19.41
CA ARG A 229 -8.08 -9.24 -20.66
C ARG A 229 -9.20 -8.44 -21.34
N GLU A 230 -10.17 -7.97 -20.55
CA GLU A 230 -11.36 -7.29 -21.07
C GLU A 230 -11.11 -5.81 -21.39
N HIS A 231 -10.19 -5.16 -20.65
CA HIS A 231 -9.94 -3.73 -20.72
C HIS A 231 -8.44 -3.36 -20.77
N PRO A 232 -7.64 -3.90 -21.72
CA PRO A 232 -6.19 -3.66 -21.74
C PRO A 232 -5.81 -2.17 -21.91
N GLU A 233 -6.63 -1.37 -22.63
CA GLU A 233 -6.39 0.07 -22.75
C GLU A 233 -6.68 0.82 -21.45
N ALA A 234 -7.69 0.41 -20.66
CA ALA A 234 -7.95 0.96 -19.34
C ALA A 234 -6.76 0.72 -18.38
N VAL A 235 -6.13 -0.45 -18.47
CA VAL A 235 -4.88 -0.75 -17.72
C VAL A 235 -3.77 0.23 -18.08
N LYS A 236 -3.58 0.53 -19.37
CA LYS A 236 -2.56 1.51 -19.82
C LYS A 236 -2.90 2.94 -19.38
N ASP A 237 -4.18 3.31 -19.43
CA ASP A 237 -4.62 4.63 -18.99
C ASP A 237 -4.45 4.79 -17.48
N LEU A 238 -4.74 3.74 -16.69
CA LEU A 238 -4.45 3.70 -15.27
C LEU A 238 -2.95 3.91 -14.99
N LEU A 239 -2.07 3.24 -15.74
CA LEU A 239 -0.62 3.42 -15.59
C LEU A 239 -0.16 4.82 -16.00
N ARG A 240 -0.76 5.44 -17.03
CA ARG A 240 -0.47 6.85 -17.40
C ARG A 240 -0.85 7.80 -16.26
N ALA A 241 -2.02 7.60 -15.64
CA ALA A 241 -2.45 8.38 -14.48
C ALA A 241 -1.52 8.15 -13.27
N GLN A 242 -1.07 6.91 -13.03
CA GLN A 242 -0.08 6.59 -12.01
C GLN A 242 1.25 7.32 -12.25
N PHE A 243 1.74 7.35 -13.48
CA PHE A 243 2.99 8.04 -13.81
C PHE A 243 2.85 9.55 -13.63
N ALA A 244 1.71 10.12 -14.02
CA ALA A 244 1.41 11.53 -13.78
C ALA A 244 1.35 11.86 -12.28
N ALA A 245 0.75 10.98 -11.48
CA ALA A 245 0.74 11.11 -10.02
C ALA A 245 2.14 11.11 -9.42
N THR A 246 3.02 10.27 -9.94
CA THR A 246 4.41 10.16 -9.51
C THR A 246 5.21 11.42 -9.86
N ASP A 247 5.00 11.96 -11.06
CA ASP A 247 5.62 13.22 -11.47
C ASP A 247 5.08 14.41 -10.67
N TYR A 248 3.79 14.38 -10.33
CA TYR A 248 3.20 15.40 -9.47
C TYR A 248 3.87 15.46 -8.11
N ILE A 249 4.21 14.31 -7.48
CA ILE A 249 4.95 14.29 -6.22
C ILE A 249 6.31 14.99 -6.38
N LYS A 250 7.04 14.70 -7.47
CA LYS A 250 8.36 15.28 -7.72
C LYS A 250 8.30 16.80 -7.97
N SER A 251 7.27 17.25 -8.69
CA SER A 251 7.11 18.65 -9.07
C SER A 251 6.46 19.51 -7.98
N ASN A 252 5.62 18.90 -7.13
CA ASN A 252 4.82 19.58 -6.11
C ASN A 252 4.93 18.86 -4.74
N PRO A 253 6.14 18.65 -4.19
CA PRO A 253 6.32 17.80 -3.01
C PRO A 253 5.54 18.30 -1.79
N ASN A 254 5.52 19.63 -1.56
CA ASN A 254 4.83 20.19 -0.40
C ASN A 254 3.33 19.89 -0.41
N GLU A 255 2.66 20.09 -1.55
CA GLU A 255 1.24 19.82 -1.69
C GLU A 255 0.93 18.33 -1.63
N ALA A 256 1.78 17.50 -2.25
CA ALA A 256 1.66 16.05 -2.22
C ALA A 256 1.77 15.52 -0.78
N TYR A 257 2.78 15.96 -0.01
CA TYR A 257 2.97 15.51 1.37
C TYR A 257 1.83 15.95 2.28
N LYS A 258 1.36 17.18 2.13
CA LYS A 258 0.17 17.67 2.85
C LYS A 258 -1.05 16.79 2.58
N SER A 259 -1.35 16.51 1.32
CA SER A 259 -2.47 15.66 0.94
C SER A 259 -2.36 14.24 1.47
N MET A 260 -1.16 13.66 1.43
CA MET A 260 -0.88 12.34 2.01
C MET A 260 -1.10 12.32 3.52
N ALA A 261 -0.67 13.37 4.22
CA ALA A 261 -0.81 13.50 5.67
C ALA A 261 -2.29 13.65 6.09
N GLU A 262 -3.04 14.50 5.41
CA GLU A 262 -4.47 14.71 5.64
C GLU A 262 -5.27 13.41 5.44
N PHE A 263 -4.99 12.69 4.36
CA PHE A 263 -5.67 11.43 4.05
C PHE A 263 -5.37 10.33 5.08
N ALA A 264 -4.10 10.14 5.42
CA ALA A 264 -3.66 9.12 6.38
C ALA A 264 -3.88 9.54 7.85
N LYS A 265 -4.32 10.78 8.09
CA LYS A 265 -4.51 11.38 9.43
C LYS A 265 -3.23 11.29 10.28
N VAL A 266 -2.12 11.71 9.70
CA VAL A 266 -0.80 11.76 10.32
C VAL A 266 -0.21 13.17 10.23
N ASP A 267 0.87 13.44 10.98
CA ASP A 267 1.59 14.71 10.87
C ASP A 267 2.28 14.82 9.48
N GLU A 268 2.13 15.97 8.82
CA GLU A 268 2.83 16.28 7.56
C GLU A 268 4.35 16.18 7.72
N ALA A 269 4.87 16.58 8.88
CA ALA A 269 6.30 16.47 9.16
C ALA A 269 6.79 15.01 9.08
N ALA A 270 6.01 14.03 9.50
CA ALA A 270 6.36 12.63 9.41
C ALA A 270 6.36 12.13 7.95
N VAL A 271 5.43 12.60 7.13
CA VAL A 271 5.42 12.28 5.68
C VAL A 271 6.63 12.88 5.01
N ARG A 272 6.88 14.17 5.20
CA ARG A 272 8.04 14.91 4.67
C ARG A 272 9.35 14.23 5.05
N TYR A 273 9.55 13.97 6.35
CA TYR A 273 10.74 13.29 6.88
C TYR A 273 10.96 11.93 6.22
N SER A 274 9.88 11.18 5.98
CA SER A 274 9.96 9.86 5.32
C SER A 274 10.59 9.95 3.93
N PHE A 275 10.23 10.97 3.13
CA PHE A 275 10.81 11.18 1.79
C PHE A 275 12.23 11.78 1.86
N GLU A 276 12.46 12.78 2.71
CA GLU A 276 13.77 13.43 2.86
C GLU A 276 14.85 12.46 3.36
N LYS A 277 14.47 11.49 4.21
CA LYS A 277 15.36 10.45 4.71
C LYS A 277 15.40 9.18 3.85
N ASN A 278 14.76 9.19 2.67
CA ASN A 278 14.65 8.03 1.78
C ASN A 278 14.08 6.76 2.46
N LEU A 279 13.27 6.94 3.51
CA LEU A 279 12.55 5.83 4.13
C LEU A 279 11.43 5.31 3.21
N ILE A 280 10.92 6.17 2.35
CA ILE A 280 10.10 5.87 1.16
C ILE A 280 10.65 6.67 0.00
N GLY A 281 10.56 6.12 -1.20
CA GLY A 281 10.93 6.81 -2.42
C GLY A 281 9.91 6.61 -3.52
N VAL A 282 9.82 7.58 -4.41
CA VAL A 282 9.13 7.41 -5.68
C VAL A 282 9.98 6.50 -6.55
N ALA A 283 9.39 5.47 -7.13
CA ALA A 283 10.08 4.57 -8.03
C ALA A 283 10.69 5.33 -9.22
N SER A 284 11.98 5.15 -9.45
CA SER A 284 12.67 5.74 -10.62
C SER A 284 12.27 5.03 -11.92
N SER A 285 11.94 3.75 -11.82
CA SER A 285 11.30 2.97 -12.86
C SER A 285 9.96 2.47 -12.35
N TYR A 286 8.93 2.61 -13.15
CA TYR A 286 7.60 2.04 -12.88
C TYR A 286 7.54 0.54 -13.18
N VAL A 287 8.58 0.03 -13.82
CA VAL A 287 8.80 -1.40 -14.05
C VAL A 287 9.49 -1.97 -12.81
N PRO A 288 8.87 -2.92 -12.11
CA PRO A 288 9.46 -3.53 -10.92
C PRO A 288 10.74 -4.31 -11.26
N ASP A 289 11.65 -4.38 -10.30
CA ASP A 289 12.84 -5.26 -10.35
C ASP A 289 12.40 -6.71 -10.10
N VAL A 290 11.99 -7.39 -11.17
CA VAL A 290 11.48 -8.78 -11.09
C VAL A 290 12.49 -9.73 -10.46
N ASP A 291 13.77 -9.61 -10.80
CA ASP A 291 14.82 -10.48 -10.23
C ASP A 291 15.00 -10.23 -8.73
N GLY A 292 14.91 -8.96 -8.31
CA GLY A 292 14.92 -8.61 -6.89
C GLY A 292 13.70 -9.13 -6.14
N ILE A 293 12.52 -9.08 -6.75
CA ILE A 293 11.30 -9.66 -6.20
C ILE A 293 11.45 -11.17 -6.07
N VAL A 294 11.88 -11.87 -7.12
CA VAL A 294 12.10 -13.32 -7.12
C VAL A 294 13.07 -13.74 -5.99
N ALA A 295 14.20 -13.05 -5.87
CA ALA A 295 15.16 -13.32 -4.79
C ALA A 295 14.56 -13.09 -3.39
N THR A 296 13.76 -12.02 -3.23
CA THR A 296 13.14 -11.70 -1.94
C THR A 296 12.06 -12.71 -1.55
N VAL A 297 11.22 -13.15 -2.49
CA VAL A 297 10.15 -14.12 -2.19
C VAL A 297 10.70 -15.52 -1.95
N ALA A 298 11.85 -15.89 -2.51
CA ALA A 298 12.55 -17.13 -2.17
C ALA A 298 12.92 -17.15 -0.67
N VAL A 299 13.47 -16.05 -0.15
CA VAL A 299 13.76 -15.93 1.28
C VAL A 299 12.46 -15.88 2.10
N ALA A 300 11.41 -15.23 1.60
CA ALA A 300 10.09 -15.22 2.24
C ALA A 300 9.54 -16.65 2.43
N GLN A 301 9.72 -17.52 1.45
CA GLN A 301 9.29 -18.92 1.54
C GLN A 301 10.09 -19.70 2.58
N GLU A 302 11.42 -19.52 2.63
CA GLU A 302 12.27 -20.12 3.68
C GLU A 302 11.85 -19.66 5.08
N LEU A 303 11.44 -18.39 5.24
CA LEU A 303 10.94 -17.82 6.50
C LEU A 303 9.48 -18.19 6.81
N GLY A 304 8.84 -19.04 5.99
CA GLY A 304 7.49 -19.53 6.22
C GLY A 304 6.38 -18.51 5.94
N PHE A 305 6.64 -17.46 5.14
CA PHE A 305 5.60 -16.53 4.72
C PHE A 305 4.64 -17.12 3.70
N ALA A 306 5.06 -18.12 2.94
CA ALA A 306 4.24 -18.85 1.99
C ALA A 306 4.38 -20.38 2.19
N PRO A 307 3.40 -21.17 1.73
CA PRO A 307 3.49 -22.63 1.72
C PRO A 307 4.73 -23.12 0.94
N LYS A 308 5.33 -24.23 1.37
CA LYS A 308 6.54 -24.77 0.75
C LYS A 308 6.28 -25.49 -0.59
N ASP A 309 5.05 -25.89 -0.83
CA ASP A 309 4.58 -26.59 -2.04
C ASP A 309 4.27 -25.66 -3.22
N VAL A 310 4.33 -24.34 -3.01
CA VAL A 310 4.18 -23.33 -4.06
C VAL A 310 5.56 -22.95 -4.58
N ASP A 311 5.80 -23.05 -5.89
CA ASP A 311 7.01 -22.48 -6.52
C ASP A 311 6.86 -20.95 -6.63
N LEU A 312 7.12 -20.28 -5.50
CA LEU A 312 6.93 -18.84 -5.35
C LEU A 312 7.84 -18.01 -6.28
N PRO A 313 9.11 -18.36 -6.50
CA PRO A 313 9.97 -17.71 -7.48
C PRO A 313 9.44 -17.76 -8.92
N THR A 314 8.96 -18.91 -9.38
CA THR A 314 8.35 -19.05 -10.71
C THR A 314 7.03 -18.29 -10.79
N TYR A 315 6.21 -18.36 -9.73
CA TYR A 315 4.98 -17.59 -9.67
C TYR A 315 5.24 -16.07 -9.72
N ALA A 316 6.24 -15.56 -9.00
CA ALA A 316 6.59 -14.14 -9.00
C ALA A 316 6.90 -13.62 -10.41
N LYS A 317 7.66 -14.38 -11.21
CA LYS A 317 7.95 -14.03 -12.63
C LYS A 317 6.68 -13.90 -13.48
N LYS A 318 5.69 -14.76 -13.24
CA LYS A 318 4.38 -14.73 -13.94
C LYS A 318 3.48 -13.60 -13.43
N PHE A 319 3.52 -13.35 -12.13
CA PHE A 319 2.69 -12.34 -11.45
C PHE A 319 3.10 -10.91 -11.82
N GLU A 320 4.40 -10.64 -12.00
CA GLU A 320 4.95 -9.34 -12.35
C GLU A 320 4.82 -9.07 -13.87
N ASN A 321 3.63 -8.59 -14.29
CA ASN A 321 3.39 -8.24 -15.67
C ASN A 321 3.93 -6.85 -16.01
N THR A 322 5.17 -6.79 -16.45
CA THR A 322 5.86 -5.54 -16.79
C THR A 322 5.54 -5.00 -18.19
N SER A 323 4.81 -5.75 -19.02
CA SER A 323 4.58 -5.41 -20.42
C SER A 323 3.84 -4.09 -20.61
N PHE A 324 2.76 -3.86 -19.86
CA PHE A 324 1.95 -2.64 -19.92
C PHE A 324 2.76 -1.39 -19.51
N ALA A 325 3.51 -1.49 -18.39
CA ALA A 325 4.34 -0.37 -17.93
C ALA A 325 5.42 -0.04 -18.97
N ARG A 326 6.09 -1.04 -19.55
CA ARG A 326 7.09 -0.84 -20.62
C ARG A 326 6.48 -0.19 -21.86
N GLU A 327 5.29 -0.64 -22.29
CA GLU A 327 4.61 -0.06 -23.45
C GLU A 327 4.22 1.41 -23.21
N VAL A 328 3.71 1.73 -22.04
CA VAL A 328 3.35 3.11 -21.69
C VAL A 328 4.58 4.00 -21.60
N LEU A 329 5.69 3.51 -21.02
CA LEU A 329 6.95 4.24 -20.90
C LEU A 329 7.58 4.52 -22.29
N ALA A 330 7.54 3.54 -23.19
CA ALA A 330 8.09 3.70 -24.54
C ALA A 330 7.38 4.79 -25.39
N LYS A 331 6.15 5.15 -25.03
CA LYS A 331 5.35 6.20 -25.68
C LYS A 331 5.34 7.52 -24.92
N ARG A 332 6.12 7.62 -23.84
CA ARG A 332 6.24 8.83 -23.04
C ARG A 332 7.15 9.82 -23.75
N PRO A 333 6.76 11.11 -23.87
CA PRO A 333 7.57 12.14 -24.53
C PRO A 333 8.88 12.41 -23.78
#